data_5f98e012d776501841d145e4e1e16dbd
#
_entry.id   5f98e012d776501841d145e4e1e16dbd
#
_cell.length_a   1.000
_cell.length_b   1.000
_cell.length_c   1.000
_cell.angle_alpha   90.00
_cell.angle_beta   90.00
_cell.angle_gamma   90.00
#
_symmetry.space_group_name_H-M   'P 1'
#
loop_
_entity.id
_entity.type
_entity.pdbx_description
1 polymer ?
#
loop_
_entity_poly.entity_id
_entity_poly.type
_entity_poly.pdbx_seq_one_letter_code
_entity_poly.pdbx_strand_id
1 'polypeptide(L)'
;MMPANANDYDIERSKYVKAIKFYKNKNYKKFENIKKELVNYPLYAELEYKSIHGKKNINNHEVIRFIKKYRKSYLSEKAYINLIYRLSARNKIDMLITNYVDIGSVDLSCLYLRAKIKKKDFSNIDSEIIPIWLSAESQPKSCDFIFKWFYKNKKLSDELVWQRINMALNSNNYYLARYLRKFLSNKNKPWANILLKVHNNPKKNILSGNLKKESRYRNTIFSYGLDKIAKKDFVSAKKYLYKMKNEYKLSDIFFMKKMLEIFIVALKSNQKNINYDKDFSLLKNNYNNIDFTIAYANYSIFNTDWKNLLISIEKMPQQIAKEEKWLYWKGKALHKLGNKNSSKNILSDLSLKRSYYGFLASHILGKQISITNIPYKTDLNKLKQVKENFVVKRLYELYVLGRKREARKELNFISKNIDSNALNNMSALFKNWGWNVGSIIGYGQTKYFDDVYARFPVMHEKYFSEYSKTNLQKSLLLGIARKESIFIQYAKSSAGALGIMQIMPKTAYWVLKRTKSKKVSKNYLYNKKMNIFIGSYYFNYLFSKRKSYVESIASYNAGPSSVRKWRKLNKAPEDSWIEFIPYRETRKYVKLVLEYTLVYDWILNKKNTIRVSQLININK
;
A
#
# COMPACT_ATOMS: atom_id res chain seq x y z
N MET A 1 -32.58 -1.69 18.36
CA MET A 1 -32.36 -1.45 19.80
C MET A 1 -31.18 -0.49 19.94
N MET A 2 -31.41 0.70 20.46
CA MET A 2 -30.34 1.59 20.90
C MET A 2 -29.52 0.90 21.99
N PRO A 3 -28.18 1.03 22.00
CA PRO A 3 -27.36 0.41 23.04
C PRO A 3 -27.73 1.03 24.40
N ALA A 4 -27.88 0.18 25.41
CA ALA A 4 -28.30 0.53 26.77
C ALA A 4 -27.43 1.54 27.54
N ASN A 5 -26.40 2.13 26.92
CA ASN A 5 -25.48 3.11 27.50
C ASN A 5 -25.41 4.42 26.69
N ALA A 6 -26.40 4.73 25.87
CA ALA A 6 -26.43 6.00 25.11
C ALA A 6 -26.58 7.23 26.04
N ASN A 7 -27.09 7.04 27.25
CA ASN A 7 -27.44 8.14 28.18
C ASN A 7 -26.35 8.44 29.22
N ASP A 8 -25.31 7.61 29.39
CA ASP A 8 -24.37 7.77 30.51
C ASP A 8 -23.61 9.09 30.52
N TYR A 9 -23.52 9.80 29.39
CA TYR A 9 -22.72 11.03 29.24
C TYR A 9 -23.46 12.17 28.51
N ASP A 10 -24.78 12.20 28.47
CA ASP A 10 -25.50 13.23 27.68
C ASP A 10 -25.26 14.64 28.21
N ILE A 11 -25.26 14.81 29.55
CA ILE A 11 -24.99 16.09 30.22
C ILE A 11 -23.54 16.51 29.96
N GLU A 12 -22.57 15.64 30.22
CA GLU A 12 -21.14 15.89 30.01
C GLU A 12 -20.82 16.14 28.55
N ARG A 13 -21.48 15.44 27.63
CA ARG A 13 -21.34 15.66 26.18
C ARG A 13 -21.80 17.05 25.78
N SER A 14 -22.94 17.51 26.32
CA SER A 14 -23.44 18.87 26.11
C SER A 14 -22.43 19.91 26.65
N LYS A 15 -21.93 19.72 27.88
CA LYS A 15 -20.91 20.57 28.49
C LYS A 15 -19.62 20.58 27.68
N TYR A 16 -19.19 19.41 27.18
CA TYR A 16 -18.01 19.30 26.31
C TYR A 16 -18.17 20.12 25.01
N VAL A 17 -19.31 20.03 24.35
CA VAL A 17 -19.58 20.83 23.15
C VAL A 17 -19.52 22.34 23.45
N LYS A 18 -20.10 22.77 24.59
CA LYS A 18 -19.99 24.16 25.06
C LYS A 18 -18.54 24.58 25.34
N ALA A 19 -17.74 23.71 26.00
CA ALA A 19 -16.34 23.96 26.25
C ALA A 19 -15.56 24.17 24.94
N ILE A 20 -15.76 23.29 23.96
CA ILE A 20 -15.12 23.41 22.63
C ILE A 20 -15.53 24.71 21.91
N LYS A 21 -16.80 25.15 22.05
CA LYS A 21 -17.27 26.42 21.50
C LYS A 21 -16.55 27.61 22.16
N PHE A 22 -16.44 27.63 23.50
CA PHE A 22 -15.72 28.68 24.22
C PHE A 22 -14.21 28.72 23.83
N TYR A 23 -13.60 27.56 23.72
CA TYR A 23 -12.20 27.51 23.25
C TYR A 23 -12.01 28.11 21.84
N LYS A 24 -12.92 27.77 20.90
CA LYS A 24 -12.87 28.31 19.52
C LYS A 24 -13.08 29.84 19.52
N ASN A 25 -13.91 30.34 20.37
CA ASN A 25 -14.21 31.77 20.52
C ASN A 25 -13.18 32.49 21.42
N LYS A 26 -12.05 31.82 21.77
CA LYS A 26 -10.98 32.36 22.64
C LYS A 26 -11.42 32.78 24.03
N ASN A 27 -12.60 32.34 24.51
CA ASN A 27 -13.07 32.58 25.85
C ASN A 27 -12.49 31.52 26.81
N TYR A 28 -11.19 31.68 27.11
CA TYR A 28 -10.45 30.69 27.88
C TYR A 28 -10.91 30.58 29.33
N LYS A 29 -11.40 31.67 29.96
CA LYS A 29 -11.92 31.64 31.33
C LYS A 29 -13.15 30.71 31.44
N LYS A 30 -14.16 30.88 30.58
CA LYS A 30 -15.34 30.00 30.55
C LYS A 30 -14.98 28.57 30.15
N PHE A 31 -14.00 28.41 29.25
CA PHE A 31 -13.50 27.10 28.86
C PHE A 31 -12.88 26.34 30.05
N GLU A 32 -11.99 26.98 30.82
CA GLU A 32 -11.33 26.36 31.98
C GLU A 32 -12.33 26.01 33.10
N ASN A 33 -13.34 26.84 33.33
CA ASN A 33 -14.40 26.54 34.31
C ASN A 33 -15.17 25.27 33.97
N ILE A 34 -15.68 25.15 32.73
CA ILE A 34 -16.42 23.95 32.31
C ILE A 34 -15.49 22.73 32.26
N LYS A 35 -14.22 22.90 31.88
CA LYS A 35 -13.26 21.79 31.86
C LYS A 35 -13.12 21.10 33.21
N LYS A 36 -13.17 21.86 34.33
CA LYS A 36 -13.09 21.30 35.69
C LYS A 36 -14.22 20.33 36.01
N GLU A 37 -15.39 20.54 35.42
CA GLU A 37 -16.57 19.68 35.60
C GLU A 37 -16.52 18.39 34.79
N LEU A 38 -15.60 18.27 33.86
CA LEU A 38 -15.49 17.19 32.87
C LEU A 38 -14.34 16.22 33.12
N VAL A 39 -13.77 16.19 34.31
CA VAL A 39 -12.57 15.39 34.63
C VAL A 39 -12.76 13.89 34.31
N ASN A 40 -13.94 13.36 34.57
CA ASN A 40 -14.29 11.95 34.33
C ASN A 40 -14.86 11.69 32.92
N TYR A 41 -15.03 12.73 32.09
CA TYR A 41 -15.56 12.56 30.74
C TYR A 41 -14.53 11.93 29.78
N PRO A 42 -14.90 10.95 28.95
CA PRO A 42 -13.96 10.23 28.10
C PRO A 42 -13.10 11.10 27.16
N LEU A 43 -13.58 12.29 26.78
CA LEU A 43 -12.82 13.24 25.94
C LEU A 43 -12.10 14.33 26.75
N TYR A 44 -12.00 14.20 28.07
CA TYR A 44 -11.28 15.18 28.92
C TYR A 44 -9.85 15.42 28.48
N ALA A 45 -9.14 14.36 28.04
CA ALA A 45 -7.79 14.48 27.52
C ALA A 45 -7.67 15.50 26.36
N GLU A 46 -8.72 15.67 25.56
CA GLU A 46 -8.72 16.68 24.49
C GLU A 46 -8.83 18.10 25.03
N LEU A 47 -9.61 18.31 26.08
CA LEU A 47 -9.73 19.60 26.75
C LEU A 47 -8.38 19.98 27.41
N GLU A 48 -7.76 19.02 28.08
CA GLU A 48 -6.44 19.21 28.69
C GLU A 48 -5.37 19.49 27.63
N TYR A 49 -5.37 18.76 26.51
CA TYR A 49 -4.51 19.04 25.35
C TYR A 49 -4.69 20.48 24.82
N LYS A 50 -5.94 20.93 24.68
CA LYS A 50 -6.27 22.30 24.22
C LYS A 50 -5.85 23.36 25.23
N SER A 51 -6.05 23.11 26.52
CA SER A 51 -5.63 23.98 27.61
C SER A 51 -4.11 24.24 27.57
N ILE A 52 -3.31 23.17 27.42
CA ILE A 52 -1.85 23.25 27.33
C ILE A 52 -1.39 23.97 26.06
N HIS A 53 -1.95 23.56 24.89
CA HIS A 53 -1.49 24.05 23.59
C HIS A 53 -2.12 25.37 23.14
N GLY A 54 -3.16 25.85 23.83
CA GLY A 54 -3.78 27.14 23.60
C GLY A 54 -3.05 28.31 24.28
N LYS A 55 -2.12 28.04 25.18
CA LYS A 55 -1.33 29.05 25.87
C LYS A 55 -0.32 29.71 24.90
N LYS A 56 -0.11 31.03 25.04
CA LYS A 56 0.91 31.77 24.28
C LYS A 56 2.31 31.19 24.53
N ASN A 57 2.61 30.86 25.78
CA ASN A 57 3.85 30.21 26.20
C ASN A 57 3.54 28.79 26.70
N ILE A 58 3.86 27.78 25.87
CA ILE A 58 3.62 26.38 26.20
C ILE A 58 4.76 25.90 27.12
N ASN A 59 4.43 25.40 28.30
CA ASN A 59 5.37 24.79 29.23
C ASN A 59 5.66 23.33 28.78
N ASN A 60 6.94 23.05 28.49
CA ASN A 60 7.36 21.73 28.05
C ASN A 60 7.13 20.64 29.11
N HIS A 61 7.29 20.95 30.41
CA HIS A 61 7.05 19.99 31.47
C HIS A 61 5.56 19.62 31.61
N GLU A 62 4.63 20.57 31.36
CA GLU A 62 3.20 20.25 31.28
C GLU A 62 2.90 19.31 30.13
N VAL A 63 3.53 19.52 28.97
CA VAL A 63 3.38 18.62 27.80
C VAL A 63 3.93 17.23 28.10
N ILE A 64 5.10 17.12 28.74
CA ILE A 64 5.69 15.83 29.12
C ILE A 64 4.79 15.11 30.11
N ARG A 65 4.24 15.81 31.11
CA ARG A 65 3.24 15.22 32.04
C ARG A 65 2.00 14.71 31.30
N PHE A 66 1.49 15.51 30.35
CA PHE A 66 0.36 15.10 29.51
C PHE A 66 0.68 13.83 28.71
N ILE A 67 1.85 13.75 28.08
CA ILE A 67 2.29 12.56 27.31
C ILE A 67 2.34 11.33 28.21
N LYS A 68 2.92 11.43 29.41
CA LYS A 68 2.99 10.32 30.37
C LYS A 68 1.59 9.88 30.86
N LYS A 69 0.73 10.84 31.21
CA LYS A 69 -0.64 10.60 31.68
C LYS A 69 -1.50 9.87 30.61
N TYR A 70 -1.39 10.27 29.35
CA TYR A 70 -2.21 9.77 28.25
C TYR A 70 -1.47 8.89 27.26
N ARG A 71 -0.41 8.19 27.68
CA ARG A 71 0.50 7.38 26.84
C ARG A 71 -0.18 6.37 25.90
N LYS A 72 -1.42 5.94 26.23
CA LYS A 72 -2.23 5.00 25.43
C LYS A 72 -3.22 5.71 24.50
N SER A 73 -2.97 6.94 24.09
CA SER A 73 -3.86 7.70 23.21
C SER A 73 -3.15 8.33 22.02
N TYR A 74 -3.85 8.47 20.91
CA TYR A 74 -3.39 9.22 19.74
C TYR A 74 -3.00 10.67 20.08
N LEU A 75 -3.67 11.29 21.06
CA LEU A 75 -3.34 12.66 21.50
C LEU A 75 -1.97 12.75 22.14
N SER A 76 -1.54 11.72 22.87
CA SER A 76 -0.20 11.63 23.44
C SER A 76 0.85 11.56 22.33
N GLU A 77 0.69 10.71 21.32
CA GLU A 77 1.59 10.65 20.16
C GLU A 77 1.67 12.00 19.44
N LYS A 78 0.52 12.66 19.24
CA LYS A 78 0.45 13.99 18.63
C LYS A 78 1.19 15.05 19.47
N ALA A 79 1.00 15.02 20.80
CA ALA A 79 1.68 15.93 21.74
C ALA A 79 3.20 15.69 21.71
N TYR A 80 3.62 14.42 21.66
CA TYR A 80 5.01 14.01 21.56
C TYR A 80 5.67 14.54 20.28
N ILE A 81 5.08 14.32 19.14
CA ILE A 81 5.59 14.82 17.85
C ILE A 81 5.78 16.34 17.90
N ASN A 82 4.77 17.07 18.39
CA ASN A 82 4.84 18.53 18.52
C ASN A 82 5.90 18.97 19.54
N LEU A 83 6.11 18.20 20.62
CA LEU A 83 7.15 18.46 21.60
C LEU A 83 8.54 18.39 20.96
N ILE A 84 8.86 17.31 20.25
CA ILE A 84 10.17 17.13 19.61
C ILE A 84 10.47 18.24 18.60
N TYR A 85 9.50 18.61 17.75
CA TYR A 85 9.66 19.75 16.83
C TYR A 85 9.93 21.05 17.57
N ARG A 86 9.19 21.33 18.65
CA ARG A 86 9.34 22.55 19.43
C ARG A 86 10.68 22.60 20.18
N LEU A 87 11.12 21.49 20.79
CA LEU A 87 12.40 21.39 21.46
C LEU A 87 13.55 21.61 20.47
N SER A 88 13.46 21.00 19.29
CA SER A 88 14.44 21.21 18.23
C SER A 88 14.48 22.66 17.73
N ALA A 89 13.32 23.29 17.50
CA ALA A 89 13.22 24.67 17.04
C ALA A 89 13.74 25.69 18.08
N ARG A 90 13.57 25.40 19.38
CA ARG A 90 14.05 26.23 20.49
C ARG A 90 15.43 25.86 20.99
N ASN A 91 16.13 24.96 20.29
CA ASN A 91 17.47 24.47 20.63
C ASN A 91 17.60 23.92 22.08
N LYS A 92 16.53 23.29 22.61
CA LYS A 92 16.52 22.65 23.92
C LYS A 92 17.07 21.23 23.83
N ILE A 93 18.40 21.13 23.63
CA ILE A 93 19.13 19.92 23.24
C ILE A 93 18.97 18.80 24.27
N ASP A 94 19.29 19.06 25.54
CA ASP A 94 19.25 18.03 26.59
C ASP A 94 17.83 17.49 26.79
N MET A 95 16.83 18.37 26.82
CA MET A 95 15.43 17.97 26.95
C MET A 95 14.96 17.15 25.74
N LEU A 96 15.45 17.46 24.52
CA LEU A 96 15.13 16.69 23.33
C LEU A 96 15.73 15.28 23.42
N ILE A 97 17.01 15.15 23.74
CA ILE A 97 17.71 13.86 23.85
C ILE A 97 17.06 12.99 24.93
N THR A 98 16.80 13.54 26.12
CA THR A 98 16.22 12.80 27.25
C THR A 98 14.80 12.32 26.99
N ASN A 99 14.03 13.04 26.17
CA ASN A 99 12.62 12.70 25.90
C ASN A 99 12.41 12.05 24.53
N TYR A 100 13.47 11.82 23.76
CA TYR A 100 13.31 11.17 22.44
C TYR A 100 13.01 9.67 22.61
N VAL A 101 12.01 9.22 21.82
CA VAL A 101 11.65 7.82 21.64
C VAL A 101 11.47 7.60 20.14
N ASP A 102 12.06 6.55 19.61
CA ASP A 102 11.87 6.22 18.19
C ASP A 102 10.44 5.70 17.96
N ILE A 103 9.70 6.40 17.12
CA ILE A 103 8.36 6.02 16.67
C ILE A 103 8.33 5.69 15.16
N GLY A 104 9.48 5.41 14.55
CA GLY A 104 9.62 5.13 13.12
C GLY A 104 9.51 6.36 12.22
N SER A 105 9.72 7.57 12.76
CA SER A 105 9.68 8.83 11.99
C SER A 105 11.08 9.31 11.67
N VAL A 106 11.50 9.16 10.41
CA VAL A 106 12.81 9.65 9.92
C VAL A 106 13.03 11.12 10.23
N ASP A 107 11.99 11.95 10.12
CA ASP A 107 12.07 13.38 10.39
C ASP A 107 12.46 13.66 11.86
N LEU A 108 11.81 12.96 12.80
CA LEU A 108 12.13 13.08 14.22
C LEU A 108 13.48 12.48 14.57
N SER A 109 13.85 11.34 13.94
CA SER A 109 15.19 10.75 14.12
C SER A 109 16.29 11.71 13.68
N CYS A 110 16.09 12.43 12.56
CA CYS A 110 17.05 13.45 12.10
C CYS A 110 17.17 14.64 13.08
N LEU A 111 16.06 15.05 13.71
CA LEU A 111 16.09 16.10 14.75
C LEU A 111 16.85 15.65 16.01
N TYR A 112 16.63 14.40 16.43
CA TYR A 112 17.35 13.79 17.55
C TYR A 112 18.86 13.67 17.27
N LEU A 113 19.23 13.13 16.11
CA LEU A 113 20.63 13.02 15.70
C LEU A 113 21.31 14.38 15.57
N ARG A 114 20.58 15.39 15.09
CA ARG A 114 21.06 16.78 15.12
C ARG A 114 21.35 17.26 16.55
N ALA A 115 20.51 16.92 17.51
CA ALA A 115 20.73 17.28 18.92
C ALA A 115 21.94 16.56 19.50
N LYS A 116 22.14 15.25 19.26
CA LYS A 116 23.33 14.49 19.64
C LYS A 116 24.61 15.14 19.09
N ILE A 117 24.63 15.46 17.80
CA ILE A 117 25.80 16.13 17.17
C ILE A 117 26.10 17.47 17.83
N LYS A 118 25.08 18.27 18.11
CA LYS A 118 25.26 19.56 18.80
C LYS A 118 25.79 19.41 20.23
N LYS A 119 25.40 18.35 20.92
CA LYS A 119 25.90 18.01 22.27
C LYS A 119 27.29 17.37 22.24
N LYS A 120 27.85 17.09 21.05
CA LYS A 120 29.09 16.33 20.84
C LYS A 120 29.02 14.88 21.36
N ASP A 121 27.80 14.33 21.45
CA ASP A 121 27.57 12.90 21.69
C ASP A 121 27.59 12.16 20.35
N PHE A 122 28.70 11.47 20.10
CA PHE A 122 28.90 10.72 18.85
C PHE A 122 28.74 9.21 19.04
N SER A 123 28.23 8.77 20.19
CA SER A 123 27.97 7.37 20.46
C SER A 123 26.97 6.80 19.42
N ASN A 124 27.38 5.74 18.76
CA ASN A 124 26.58 5.04 17.72
C ASN A 124 26.06 5.92 16.56
N ILE A 125 26.59 7.15 16.41
CA ILE A 125 26.04 8.14 15.45
C ILE A 125 26.08 7.63 14.00
N ASP A 126 27.12 6.89 13.62
CA ASP A 126 27.31 6.39 12.27
C ASP A 126 26.27 5.28 11.95
N SER A 127 26.08 4.34 12.88
CA SER A 127 25.10 3.26 12.73
C SER A 127 23.65 3.78 12.70
N GLU A 128 23.39 4.93 13.30
CA GLU A 128 22.07 5.58 13.27
C GLU A 128 21.87 6.43 12.00
N ILE A 129 22.90 7.07 11.43
CA ILE A 129 22.80 7.89 10.21
C ILE A 129 22.80 7.05 8.94
N ILE A 130 23.60 5.98 8.86
CA ILE A 130 23.75 5.18 7.65
C ILE A 130 22.41 4.62 7.12
N PRO A 131 21.53 4.02 7.93
CA PRO A 131 20.23 3.54 7.46
C PRO A 131 19.34 4.66 6.89
N ILE A 132 19.41 5.86 7.45
CA ILE A 132 18.67 7.03 6.95
C ILE A 132 19.27 7.52 5.63
N TRP A 133 20.60 7.48 5.50
CA TRP A 133 21.30 7.83 4.27
C TRP A 133 20.95 6.87 3.13
N LEU A 134 20.94 5.55 3.38
CA LEU A 134 20.70 4.52 2.40
C LEU A 134 19.21 4.44 2.01
N SER A 135 18.75 5.43 1.26
CA SER A 135 17.38 5.55 0.75
C SER A 135 17.37 5.88 -0.74
N ALA A 136 16.43 5.27 -1.47
CA ALA A 136 16.18 5.56 -2.87
C ALA A 136 15.49 6.91 -3.10
N GLU A 137 14.91 7.48 -2.04
CA GLU A 137 14.14 8.73 -2.06
C GLU A 137 14.89 9.87 -1.34
N SER A 138 14.48 11.09 -1.65
CA SER A 138 14.95 12.26 -0.91
C SER A 138 14.43 12.21 0.52
N GLN A 139 15.31 12.50 1.48
CA GLN A 139 14.96 12.53 2.89
C GLN A 139 14.37 13.90 3.29
N PRO A 140 13.66 13.99 4.43
CA PRO A 140 13.17 15.25 4.97
C PRO A 140 14.28 16.30 5.15
N LYS A 141 13.93 17.58 5.05
CA LYS A 141 14.87 18.70 5.24
C LYS A 141 15.57 18.70 6.62
N SER A 142 14.92 18.14 7.64
CA SER A 142 15.52 17.95 8.97
C SER A 142 16.82 17.15 8.93
N CYS A 143 16.98 16.26 7.92
CA CYS A 143 18.15 15.40 7.74
C CYS A 143 19.33 16.12 7.06
N ASP A 144 19.14 17.30 6.45
CA ASP A 144 20.19 18.00 5.72
C ASP A 144 21.38 18.33 6.64
N PHE A 145 21.12 18.69 7.91
CA PHE A 145 22.15 18.99 8.87
C PHE A 145 23.04 17.78 9.18
N ILE A 146 22.44 16.63 9.47
CA ILE A 146 23.19 15.40 9.81
C ILE A 146 23.98 14.89 8.61
N PHE A 147 23.43 14.96 7.41
CA PHE A 147 24.14 14.55 6.20
C PHE A 147 25.31 15.49 5.86
N LYS A 148 25.13 16.81 6.04
CA LYS A 148 26.22 17.77 5.87
C LYS A 148 27.35 17.54 6.89
N TRP A 149 26.99 17.26 8.15
CA TRP A 149 27.96 16.93 9.19
C TRP A 149 28.70 15.63 8.87
N PHE A 150 27.98 14.58 8.47
CA PHE A 150 28.52 13.27 8.12
C PHE A 150 29.52 13.36 6.96
N TYR A 151 29.21 14.17 5.94
CA TYR A 151 30.10 14.44 4.82
C TYR A 151 31.34 15.24 5.26
N LYS A 152 31.16 16.34 6.01
CA LYS A 152 32.27 17.21 6.45
C LYS A 152 33.28 16.47 7.33
N ASN A 153 32.82 15.53 8.16
CA ASN A 153 33.68 14.72 9.03
C ASN A 153 34.25 13.47 8.33
N LYS A 154 34.22 13.43 6.99
CA LYS A 154 34.77 12.33 6.16
C LYS A 154 34.21 10.94 6.48
N LYS A 155 33.04 10.85 7.12
CA LYS A 155 32.37 9.60 7.47
C LYS A 155 31.53 9.05 6.31
N LEU A 156 31.18 9.88 5.33
CA LEU A 156 30.46 9.51 4.13
C LEU A 156 31.44 8.98 3.10
N SER A 157 31.64 7.67 3.07
CA SER A 157 32.52 7.01 2.09
C SER A 157 31.92 7.04 0.68
N ASP A 158 32.79 6.96 -0.35
CA ASP A 158 32.38 6.80 -1.74
C ASP A 158 31.49 5.58 -1.94
N GLU A 159 31.66 4.50 -1.16
CA GLU A 159 30.83 3.30 -1.21
C GLU A 159 29.40 3.59 -0.81
N LEU A 160 29.17 4.29 0.31
CA LEU A 160 27.82 4.68 0.75
C LEU A 160 27.13 5.61 -0.24
N VAL A 161 27.89 6.52 -0.84
CA VAL A 161 27.35 7.41 -1.90
C VAL A 161 26.99 6.60 -3.14
N TRP A 162 27.84 5.67 -3.56
CA TRP A 162 27.60 4.82 -4.72
C TRP A 162 26.38 3.91 -4.52
N GLN A 163 26.25 3.29 -3.36
CA GLN A 163 25.06 2.48 -3.02
C GLN A 163 23.80 3.29 -3.15
N ARG A 164 23.75 4.50 -2.59
CA ARG A 164 22.57 5.36 -2.68
C ARG A 164 22.29 5.84 -4.11
N ILE A 165 23.32 6.13 -4.92
CA ILE A 165 23.16 6.44 -6.36
C ILE A 165 22.46 5.28 -7.08
N ASN A 166 22.90 4.04 -6.84
CA ASN A 166 22.29 2.86 -7.44
C ASN A 166 20.84 2.66 -6.97
N MET A 167 20.56 2.81 -5.68
CA MET A 167 19.19 2.75 -5.14
C MET A 167 18.28 3.77 -5.82
N ALA A 168 18.73 5.01 -5.98
CA ALA A 168 17.99 6.08 -6.64
C ALA A 168 17.71 5.75 -8.11
N LEU A 169 18.70 5.27 -8.86
CA LEU A 169 18.54 4.90 -10.28
C LEU A 169 17.61 3.69 -10.45
N ASN A 170 17.68 2.70 -9.57
CA ASN A 170 16.79 1.53 -9.60
C ASN A 170 15.33 1.92 -9.33
N SER A 171 15.11 2.99 -8.56
CA SER A 171 13.79 3.59 -8.31
C SER A 171 13.39 4.67 -9.35
N ASN A 172 14.14 4.79 -10.45
CA ASN A 172 13.96 5.81 -11.49
C ASN A 172 14.09 7.27 -10.98
N ASN A 173 14.75 7.50 -9.84
CA ASN A 173 15.00 8.83 -9.29
C ASN A 173 16.33 9.41 -9.82
N TYR A 174 16.34 9.74 -11.11
CA TYR A 174 17.52 10.27 -11.80
C TYR A 174 18.07 11.56 -11.19
N TYR A 175 17.18 12.46 -10.78
CA TYR A 175 17.59 13.75 -10.22
C TYR A 175 18.32 13.60 -8.89
N LEU A 176 17.87 12.69 -8.04
CA LEU A 176 18.57 12.37 -6.80
C LEU A 176 19.95 11.75 -7.09
N ALA A 177 20.03 10.78 -8.00
CA ALA A 177 21.30 10.15 -8.37
C ALA A 177 22.31 11.19 -8.91
N ARG A 178 21.86 12.10 -9.79
CA ARG A 178 22.67 13.21 -10.30
C ARG A 178 23.15 14.15 -9.18
N TYR A 179 22.30 14.46 -8.22
CA TYR A 179 22.65 15.28 -7.07
C TYR A 179 23.70 14.58 -6.19
N LEU A 180 23.53 13.29 -5.91
CA LEU A 180 24.43 12.52 -5.03
C LEU A 180 25.86 12.44 -5.56
N ARG A 181 26.06 12.49 -6.89
CA ARG A 181 27.39 12.47 -7.54
C ARG A 181 28.38 13.48 -6.94
N LYS A 182 27.89 14.64 -6.46
CA LYS A 182 28.77 15.67 -5.91
C LYS A 182 29.52 15.25 -4.64
N PHE A 183 28.99 14.24 -3.92
CA PHE A 183 29.60 13.73 -2.68
C PHE A 183 30.69 12.69 -2.90
N LEU A 184 30.84 12.20 -4.13
CA LEU A 184 31.95 11.31 -4.49
C LEU A 184 33.28 12.08 -4.54
N SER A 185 34.37 11.38 -4.24
CA SER A 185 35.73 11.89 -4.47
C SER A 185 35.95 12.20 -5.95
N ASN A 186 36.89 13.10 -6.26
CA ASN A 186 37.22 13.46 -7.64
C ASN A 186 37.64 12.24 -8.49
N LYS A 187 38.33 11.27 -7.86
CA LYS A 187 38.72 9.99 -8.49
C LYS A 187 37.50 9.16 -8.95
N ASN A 188 36.38 9.21 -8.21
CA ASN A 188 35.24 8.34 -8.44
C ASN A 188 34.03 9.02 -9.13
N LYS A 189 34.00 10.36 -9.19
CA LYS A 189 32.99 11.12 -9.98
C LYS A 189 32.87 10.69 -11.44
N PRO A 190 33.97 10.37 -12.18
CA PRO A 190 33.85 9.91 -13.56
C PRO A 190 33.02 8.65 -13.72
N TRP A 191 33.09 7.69 -12.80
CA TRP A 191 32.30 6.48 -12.83
C TRP A 191 30.79 6.75 -12.70
N ALA A 192 30.41 7.66 -11.81
CA ALA A 192 29.01 8.08 -11.69
C ALA A 192 28.52 8.80 -12.97
N ASN A 193 29.39 9.57 -13.64
CA ASN A 193 29.05 10.18 -14.93
C ASN A 193 28.76 9.11 -16.00
N ILE A 194 29.57 8.07 -16.05
CA ILE A 194 29.37 6.94 -16.98
C ILE A 194 28.06 6.23 -16.66
N LEU A 195 27.79 5.94 -15.37
CA LEU A 195 26.54 5.31 -14.93
C LEU A 195 25.31 6.12 -15.32
N LEU A 196 25.36 7.45 -15.16
CA LEU A 196 24.27 8.36 -15.56
C LEU A 196 24.09 8.41 -17.09
N LYS A 197 25.18 8.35 -17.87
CA LYS A 197 25.11 8.22 -19.34
C LYS A 197 24.50 6.88 -19.75
N VAL A 198 24.90 5.77 -19.09
CA VAL A 198 24.32 4.43 -19.29
C VAL A 198 22.83 4.43 -18.90
N HIS A 199 22.44 5.12 -17.82
CA HIS A 199 21.03 5.26 -17.46
C HIS A 199 20.21 5.88 -18.60
N ASN A 200 20.68 6.95 -19.21
CA ASN A 200 19.96 7.67 -20.27
C ASN A 200 19.93 6.89 -21.60
N ASN A 201 21.08 6.34 -22.01
CA ASN A 201 21.19 5.55 -23.24
C ASN A 201 22.12 4.35 -23.02
N PRO A 202 21.59 3.20 -22.52
CA PRO A 202 22.42 2.06 -22.17
C PRO A 202 23.11 1.44 -23.39
N LYS A 203 22.42 1.27 -24.51
CA LYS A 203 23.01 0.63 -25.71
C LYS A 203 24.22 1.40 -26.24
N LYS A 204 24.16 2.74 -26.22
CA LYS A 204 25.27 3.61 -26.73
C LYS A 204 26.45 3.64 -25.76
N ASN A 205 26.20 3.61 -24.45
CA ASN A 205 27.23 3.95 -23.45
C ASN A 205 27.83 2.76 -22.70
N ILE A 206 27.24 1.55 -22.81
CA ILE A 206 27.66 0.38 -22.03
C ILE A 206 28.99 -0.21 -22.50
N LEU A 207 29.37 0.06 -23.75
CA LEU A 207 30.66 -0.36 -24.34
C LEU A 207 31.63 0.82 -24.54
N SER A 208 31.50 1.89 -23.73
CA SER A 208 32.42 3.03 -23.84
C SER A 208 33.86 2.61 -23.47
N GLY A 209 34.85 3.15 -24.15
CA GLY A 209 36.29 2.84 -23.93
C GLY A 209 36.73 3.08 -22.46
N ASN A 210 36.08 4.00 -21.76
CA ASN A 210 36.33 4.28 -20.34
C ASN A 210 36.03 3.09 -19.42
N LEU A 211 35.22 2.12 -19.85
CA LEU A 211 34.89 0.90 -19.10
C LEU A 211 35.93 -0.23 -19.31
N LYS A 212 36.93 -0.05 -20.17
CA LYS A 212 38.06 -1.01 -20.31
C LYS A 212 38.89 -1.04 -19.03
N LYS A 213 39.05 0.08 -18.35
CA LYS A 213 39.78 0.15 -17.07
C LYS A 213 39.03 -0.64 -15.98
N GLU A 214 39.77 -1.53 -15.33
CA GLU A 214 39.20 -2.31 -14.24
C GLU A 214 38.88 -1.44 -13.01
N SER A 215 37.72 -1.65 -12.45
CA SER A 215 37.24 -0.91 -11.27
C SER A 215 36.08 -1.67 -10.61
N ARG A 216 35.98 -1.57 -9.29
CA ARG A 216 34.84 -2.08 -8.55
C ARG A 216 33.49 -1.53 -9.04
N TYR A 217 33.46 -0.35 -9.66
CA TYR A 217 32.26 0.28 -10.21
C TYR A 217 31.87 -0.25 -11.58
N ARG A 218 32.82 -0.78 -12.35
CA ARG A 218 32.61 -1.30 -13.71
C ARG A 218 31.53 -2.37 -13.76
N ASN A 219 31.64 -3.39 -12.92
CA ASN A 219 30.69 -4.49 -12.88
C ASN A 219 29.27 -4.03 -12.49
N THR A 220 29.17 -3.04 -11.60
CA THR A 220 27.87 -2.43 -11.24
C THR A 220 27.25 -1.68 -12.43
N ILE A 221 28.07 -0.93 -13.19
CA ILE A 221 27.63 -0.20 -14.39
C ILE A 221 27.17 -1.17 -15.47
N PHE A 222 27.94 -2.25 -15.71
CA PHE A 222 27.56 -3.30 -16.63
C PHE A 222 26.26 -3.97 -16.24
N SER A 223 26.16 -4.38 -14.97
CA SER A 223 24.95 -4.99 -14.42
C SER A 223 23.72 -4.11 -14.65
N TYR A 224 23.81 -2.85 -14.23
CA TYR A 224 22.72 -1.88 -14.39
C TYR A 224 22.32 -1.66 -15.85
N GLY A 225 23.30 -1.47 -16.73
CA GLY A 225 23.06 -1.21 -18.15
C GLY A 225 22.45 -2.41 -18.87
N LEU A 226 22.97 -3.61 -18.60
CA LEU A 226 22.44 -4.86 -19.15
C LEU A 226 21.00 -5.10 -18.71
N ASP A 227 20.65 -4.86 -17.44
CA ASP A 227 19.27 -4.98 -16.94
C ASP A 227 18.32 -4.01 -17.66
N LYS A 228 18.75 -2.76 -17.88
CA LYS A 228 17.97 -1.79 -18.66
C LYS A 228 17.76 -2.20 -20.11
N ILE A 229 18.76 -2.80 -20.73
CA ILE A 229 18.65 -3.33 -22.10
C ILE A 229 17.73 -4.56 -22.08
N ALA A 230 17.98 -5.52 -21.18
CA ALA A 230 17.24 -6.77 -21.07
C ALA A 230 15.75 -6.56 -20.82
N LYS A 231 15.38 -5.50 -20.09
CA LYS A 231 13.97 -5.14 -19.86
C LYS A 231 13.19 -4.84 -21.13
N LYS A 232 13.88 -4.45 -22.21
CA LYS A 232 13.26 -4.10 -23.50
C LYS A 232 13.62 -5.08 -24.61
N ASP A 233 14.82 -5.63 -24.56
CA ASP A 233 15.42 -6.39 -25.65
C ASP A 233 16.49 -7.34 -25.08
N PHE A 234 16.05 -8.56 -24.76
CA PHE A 234 16.91 -9.60 -24.21
C PHE A 234 18.01 -10.03 -25.17
N VAL A 235 17.69 -10.15 -26.47
CA VAL A 235 18.64 -10.59 -27.50
C VAL A 235 19.82 -9.62 -27.55
N SER A 236 19.54 -8.31 -27.57
CA SER A 236 20.59 -7.30 -27.48
C SER A 236 21.37 -7.40 -26.17
N ALA A 237 20.72 -7.55 -25.02
CA ALA A 237 21.41 -7.67 -23.73
C ALA A 237 22.36 -8.85 -23.70
N LYS A 238 21.93 -10.01 -24.21
CA LYS A 238 22.73 -11.21 -24.35
C LYS A 238 23.94 -10.96 -25.27
N LYS A 239 23.72 -10.36 -26.45
CA LYS A 239 24.83 -9.98 -27.38
C LYS A 239 25.87 -9.08 -26.70
N TYR A 240 25.40 -8.04 -25.95
CA TYR A 240 26.30 -7.16 -25.20
C TYR A 240 27.06 -7.91 -24.11
N LEU A 241 26.42 -8.82 -23.38
CA LEU A 241 27.08 -9.60 -22.33
C LEU A 241 28.18 -10.51 -22.88
N TYR A 242 27.96 -11.20 -24.02
CA TYR A 242 28.99 -11.98 -24.71
C TYR A 242 30.14 -11.11 -25.18
N LYS A 243 29.85 -9.97 -25.80
CA LYS A 243 30.86 -9.00 -26.23
C LYS A 243 31.71 -8.52 -25.05
N MET A 244 31.07 -8.22 -23.91
CA MET A 244 31.78 -7.84 -22.69
C MET A 244 32.66 -8.97 -22.13
N LYS A 245 32.20 -10.22 -22.18
CA LYS A 245 33.02 -11.37 -21.75
C LYS A 245 34.35 -11.36 -22.46
N ASN A 246 34.35 -11.19 -23.77
CA ASN A 246 35.52 -11.24 -24.60
C ASN A 246 36.40 -9.97 -24.50
N GLU A 247 35.79 -8.77 -24.63
CA GLU A 247 36.52 -7.50 -24.69
C GLU A 247 37.02 -7.01 -23.33
N TYR A 248 36.28 -7.31 -22.24
CA TYR A 248 36.56 -6.82 -20.88
C TYR A 248 37.01 -7.95 -19.94
N LYS A 249 37.25 -9.15 -20.45
CA LYS A 249 37.72 -10.33 -19.71
C LYS A 249 36.90 -10.58 -18.42
N LEU A 250 35.57 -10.63 -18.56
CA LEU A 250 34.70 -10.92 -17.42
C LEU A 250 34.90 -12.36 -16.95
N SER A 251 34.93 -12.56 -15.62
CA SER A 251 34.99 -13.91 -15.05
C SER A 251 33.76 -14.73 -15.43
N ASP A 252 33.91 -16.04 -15.55
CA ASP A 252 32.80 -16.96 -15.86
C ASP A 252 31.73 -16.90 -14.81
N ILE A 253 32.11 -16.73 -13.55
CA ILE A 253 31.16 -16.56 -12.43
C ILE A 253 30.27 -15.32 -12.63
N PHE A 254 30.88 -14.17 -12.94
CA PHE A 254 30.13 -12.94 -13.22
C PHE A 254 29.26 -13.10 -14.47
N PHE A 255 29.78 -13.68 -15.52
CA PHE A 255 29.08 -13.91 -16.79
C PHE A 255 27.83 -14.77 -16.57
N MET A 256 27.97 -15.96 -15.96
CA MET A 256 26.84 -16.87 -15.71
C MET A 256 25.78 -16.28 -14.77
N LYS A 257 26.23 -15.65 -13.68
CA LYS A 257 25.33 -14.93 -12.77
C LYS A 257 24.55 -13.84 -13.52
N LYS A 258 25.23 -13.05 -14.33
CA LYS A 258 24.60 -11.95 -15.07
C LYS A 258 23.70 -12.44 -16.19
N MET A 259 24.05 -13.54 -16.85
CA MET A 259 23.18 -14.20 -17.83
C MET A 259 21.84 -14.60 -17.20
N LEU A 260 21.88 -15.22 -16.02
CA LEU A 260 20.68 -15.58 -15.24
C LEU A 260 19.85 -14.33 -14.88
N GLU A 261 20.49 -13.27 -14.38
CA GLU A 261 19.82 -12.03 -13.99
C GLU A 261 19.10 -11.36 -15.18
N ILE A 262 19.76 -11.18 -16.33
CA ILE A 262 19.14 -10.57 -17.51
C ILE A 262 18.03 -11.45 -18.09
N PHE A 263 18.12 -12.77 -17.97
CA PHE A 263 17.07 -13.69 -18.36
C PHE A 263 15.84 -13.55 -17.45
N ILE A 264 16.05 -13.49 -16.13
CA ILE A 264 14.97 -13.21 -15.16
C ILE A 264 14.27 -11.87 -15.47
N VAL A 265 15.05 -10.83 -15.77
CA VAL A 265 14.51 -9.51 -16.16
C VAL A 265 13.68 -9.60 -17.43
N ALA A 266 14.14 -10.35 -18.42
CA ALA A 266 13.44 -10.56 -19.69
C ALA A 266 12.13 -11.34 -19.48
N LEU A 267 12.15 -12.40 -18.69
CA LEU A 267 10.97 -13.17 -18.30
C LEU A 267 9.93 -12.28 -17.60
N LYS A 268 10.37 -11.49 -16.62
CA LYS A 268 9.49 -10.53 -15.90
C LYS A 268 8.93 -9.42 -16.81
N SER A 269 9.54 -9.20 -17.97
CA SER A 269 9.13 -8.19 -18.97
C SER A 269 8.26 -8.77 -20.09
N ASN A 270 8.00 -10.07 -20.08
CA ASN A 270 7.15 -10.80 -21.03
C ASN A 270 7.53 -10.57 -22.50
N GLN A 271 8.80 -10.70 -22.83
CA GLN A 271 9.29 -10.54 -24.21
C GLN A 271 8.97 -11.77 -25.04
N LYS A 272 8.48 -11.55 -26.27
CA LYS A 272 8.05 -12.63 -27.18
C LYS A 272 9.21 -13.35 -27.88
N ASN A 273 10.39 -12.73 -27.94
CA ASN A 273 11.51 -13.19 -28.79
C ASN A 273 12.59 -13.93 -28.00
N ILE A 274 12.23 -14.57 -26.89
CA ILE A 274 13.15 -15.44 -26.16
C ILE A 274 13.01 -16.84 -26.74
N ASN A 275 14.09 -17.37 -27.33
CA ASN A 275 14.13 -18.75 -27.74
C ASN A 275 14.41 -19.63 -26.52
N TYR A 276 13.31 -20.22 -26.00
CA TYR A 276 13.32 -20.96 -24.74
C TYR A 276 14.27 -22.13 -24.74
N ASP A 277 14.19 -22.96 -25.75
CA ASP A 277 14.91 -24.26 -25.76
C ASP A 277 16.41 -24.06 -25.74
N LYS A 278 16.91 -23.07 -26.48
CA LYS A 278 18.35 -22.77 -26.56
C LYS A 278 18.84 -21.95 -25.37
N ASP A 279 18.08 -20.92 -24.95
CA ASP A 279 18.51 -20.05 -23.84
C ASP A 279 18.24 -20.71 -22.48
N PHE A 280 17.21 -21.55 -22.39
CA PHE A 280 16.87 -22.30 -21.20
C PHE A 280 17.80 -23.47 -20.94
N SER A 281 18.31 -24.15 -21.99
CA SER A 281 19.26 -25.25 -21.82
C SER A 281 20.53 -24.84 -21.06
N LEU A 282 20.97 -23.58 -21.23
CA LEU A 282 22.07 -22.99 -20.47
C LEU A 282 21.77 -22.74 -19.00
N LEU A 283 20.47 -22.59 -18.64
CA LEU A 283 20.03 -22.13 -17.33
C LEU A 283 19.14 -23.13 -16.60
N LYS A 284 18.80 -24.27 -17.20
CA LYS A 284 17.89 -25.30 -16.66
C LYS A 284 18.23 -25.80 -15.27
N ASN A 285 19.51 -25.75 -14.87
CA ASN A 285 19.96 -26.18 -13.55
C ASN A 285 19.77 -25.12 -12.46
N ASN A 286 19.22 -23.95 -12.78
CA ASN A 286 19.04 -22.83 -11.84
C ASN A 286 17.67 -22.80 -11.15
N TYR A 287 16.89 -23.88 -11.19
CA TYR A 287 15.62 -23.96 -10.43
C TYR A 287 15.78 -23.76 -8.93
N ASN A 288 16.97 -23.92 -8.37
CA ASN A 288 17.28 -23.56 -6.98
C ASN A 288 17.21 -22.04 -6.72
N ASN A 289 17.24 -21.22 -7.78
CA ASN A 289 17.02 -19.78 -7.68
C ASN A 289 15.51 -19.48 -7.72
N ILE A 290 14.95 -19.10 -6.57
CA ILE A 290 13.52 -18.84 -6.39
C ILE A 290 13.01 -17.74 -7.35
N ASP A 291 13.81 -16.67 -7.57
CA ASP A 291 13.43 -15.59 -8.48
C ASP A 291 13.32 -16.07 -9.93
N PHE A 292 14.23 -16.94 -10.35
CA PHE A 292 14.17 -17.58 -11.67
C PHE A 292 12.92 -18.45 -11.79
N THR A 293 12.69 -19.35 -10.84
CA THR A 293 11.56 -20.29 -10.85
C THR A 293 10.22 -19.57 -10.90
N ILE A 294 10.05 -18.53 -10.07
CA ILE A 294 8.83 -17.69 -10.08
C ILE A 294 8.69 -16.92 -11.41
N ALA A 295 9.79 -16.37 -11.94
CA ALA A 295 9.75 -15.63 -13.21
C ALA A 295 9.40 -16.54 -14.37
N TYR A 296 9.96 -17.75 -14.39
CA TYR A 296 9.70 -18.74 -15.42
C TYR A 296 8.26 -19.28 -15.34
N ALA A 297 7.76 -19.60 -14.14
CA ALA A 297 6.37 -20.00 -13.96
C ALA A 297 5.39 -18.90 -14.46
N ASN A 298 5.65 -17.63 -14.11
CA ASN A 298 4.83 -16.54 -14.65
C ASN A 298 4.89 -16.48 -16.17
N TYR A 299 6.08 -16.59 -16.75
CA TYR A 299 6.21 -16.58 -18.21
C TYR A 299 5.51 -17.78 -18.87
N SER A 300 5.54 -18.95 -18.26
CA SER A 300 4.79 -20.14 -18.74
C SER A 300 3.28 -19.89 -18.72
N ILE A 301 2.75 -19.18 -17.70
CA ILE A 301 1.37 -18.70 -17.67
C ILE A 301 1.09 -17.78 -18.86
N PHE A 302 2.00 -16.85 -19.15
CA PHE A 302 1.86 -15.88 -20.25
C PHE A 302 1.76 -16.53 -21.61
N ASN A 303 2.55 -17.57 -21.84
CA ASN A 303 2.61 -18.30 -23.11
C ASN A 303 1.69 -19.52 -23.15
N THR A 304 0.89 -19.75 -22.10
CA THR A 304 0.05 -20.95 -21.99
C THR A 304 0.84 -22.27 -22.06
N ASP A 305 2.08 -22.24 -21.61
CA ASP A 305 2.97 -23.41 -21.54
C ASP A 305 2.73 -24.17 -20.23
N TRP A 306 1.72 -25.02 -20.27
CA TRP A 306 1.23 -25.72 -19.09
C TRP A 306 2.22 -26.75 -18.53
N LYS A 307 3.02 -27.40 -19.39
CA LYS A 307 4.03 -28.38 -18.98
C LYS A 307 5.14 -27.72 -18.15
N ASN A 308 5.76 -26.66 -18.69
CA ASN A 308 6.81 -25.94 -18.01
C ASN A 308 6.31 -25.18 -16.76
N LEU A 309 5.03 -24.77 -16.75
CA LEU A 309 4.41 -24.22 -15.55
C LEU A 309 4.38 -25.23 -14.41
N LEU A 310 3.96 -26.47 -14.67
CA LEU A 310 3.92 -27.53 -13.66
C LEU A 310 5.32 -27.83 -13.12
N ILE A 311 6.30 -28.02 -13.99
CA ILE A 311 7.71 -28.24 -13.61
C ILE A 311 8.20 -27.09 -12.70
N SER A 312 7.91 -25.85 -13.09
CA SER A 312 8.32 -24.69 -12.30
C SER A 312 7.68 -24.67 -10.91
N ILE A 313 6.37 -24.98 -10.81
CA ILE A 313 5.67 -24.98 -9.51
C ILE A 313 6.18 -26.12 -8.61
N GLU A 314 6.50 -27.28 -9.18
CA GLU A 314 7.07 -28.41 -8.43
C GLU A 314 8.46 -28.12 -7.86
N LYS A 315 9.24 -27.31 -8.57
CA LYS A 315 10.57 -26.87 -8.12
C LYS A 315 10.53 -25.68 -7.14
N MET A 316 9.35 -25.08 -6.88
CA MET A 316 9.22 -24.02 -5.87
C MET A 316 9.33 -24.58 -4.45
N PRO A 317 9.88 -23.80 -3.49
CA PRO A 317 9.75 -24.12 -2.08
C PRO A 317 8.29 -24.36 -1.71
N GLN A 318 8.03 -25.38 -0.89
CA GLN A 318 6.68 -25.83 -0.54
C GLN A 318 5.78 -24.70 0.00
N GLN A 319 6.34 -23.77 0.77
CA GLN A 319 5.60 -22.62 1.30
C GLN A 319 5.06 -21.71 0.18
N ILE A 320 5.84 -21.49 -0.87
CA ILE A 320 5.45 -20.68 -2.03
C ILE A 320 4.46 -21.47 -2.91
N ALA A 321 4.74 -22.74 -3.19
CA ALA A 321 3.88 -23.59 -4.03
C ALA A 321 2.46 -23.76 -3.45
N LYS A 322 2.31 -23.67 -2.12
CA LYS A 322 1.01 -23.71 -1.40
C LYS A 322 0.26 -22.38 -1.40
N GLU A 323 0.82 -21.28 -1.92
CA GLU A 323 0.05 -20.04 -2.08
C GLU A 323 -1.11 -20.25 -3.04
N GLU A 324 -2.26 -19.63 -2.77
CA GLU A 324 -3.50 -19.77 -3.57
C GLU A 324 -3.29 -19.48 -5.07
N LYS A 325 -2.40 -18.54 -5.39
CA LYS A 325 -2.00 -18.27 -6.76
C LYS A 325 -1.46 -19.52 -7.44
N TRP A 326 -0.50 -20.18 -6.84
CA TRP A 326 0.17 -21.32 -7.47
C TRP A 326 -0.70 -22.58 -7.47
N LEU A 327 -1.53 -22.77 -6.45
CA LEU A 327 -2.55 -23.82 -6.44
C LEU A 327 -3.54 -23.65 -7.59
N TYR A 328 -4.05 -22.45 -7.83
CA TYR A 328 -4.94 -22.16 -8.94
C TYR A 328 -4.29 -22.46 -10.29
N TRP A 329 -3.07 -21.94 -10.51
CA TRP A 329 -2.36 -22.13 -11.77
C TRP A 329 -1.94 -23.58 -12.00
N LYS A 330 -1.56 -24.32 -10.94
CA LYS A 330 -1.30 -25.77 -11.01
C LYS A 330 -2.56 -26.53 -11.40
N GLY A 331 -3.67 -26.27 -10.73
CA GLY A 331 -4.95 -26.91 -11.03
C GLY A 331 -5.42 -26.60 -12.47
N LYS A 332 -5.32 -25.35 -12.92
CA LYS A 332 -5.67 -24.96 -14.29
C LYS A 332 -4.75 -25.62 -15.33
N ALA A 333 -3.44 -25.70 -15.08
CA ALA A 333 -2.52 -26.37 -15.98
C ALA A 333 -2.84 -27.87 -16.13
N LEU A 334 -3.07 -28.57 -15.02
CA LEU A 334 -3.51 -29.97 -15.03
C LEU A 334 -4.82 -30.16 -15.80
N HIS A 335 -5.79 -29.25 -15.60
CA HIS A 335 -7.06 -29.29 -16.34
C HIS A 335 -6.85 -29.17 -17.86
N LYS A 336 -6.00 -28.21 -18.29
CA LYS A 336 -5.67 -27.97 -19.70
C LYS A 336 -4.88 -29.10 -20.35
N LEU A 337 -4.11 -29.85 -19.57
CA LEU A 337 -3.35 -31.04 -20.00
C LEU A 337 -4.20 -32.35 -19.94
N GLY A 338 -5.51 -32.26 -19.62
CA GLY A 338 -6.38 -33.42 -19.58
C GLY A 338 -6.39 -34.17 -18.25
N ASN A 339 -5.53 -33.84 -17.30
CA ASN A 339 -5.46 -34.50 -15.99
C ASN A 339 -6.53 -33.92 -15.02
N LYS A 340 -7.81 -34.20 -15.35
CA LYS A 340 -8.98 -33.64 -14.67
C LYS A 340 -9.08 -34.06 -13.20
N ASN A 341 -8.69 -35.31 -12.85
CA ASN A 341 -8.78 -35.80 -11.47
C ASN A 341 -7.79 -35.06 -10.55
N SER A 342 -6.53 -34.95 -10.94
CA SER A 342 -5.52 -34.20 -10.16
C SER A 342 -5.87 -32.72 -10.07
N SER A 343 -6.41 -32.13 -11.14
CA SER A 343 -6.93 -30.75 -11.12
C SER A 343 -8.06 -30.60 -10.10
N LYS A 344 -9.05 -31.51 -10.11
CA LYS A 344 -10.19 -31.49 -9.18
C LYS A 344 -9.71 -31.57 -7.73
N ASN A 345 -8.75 -32.44 -7.42
CA ASN A 345 -8.22 -32.58 -6.06
C ASN A 345 -7.61 -31.26 -5.54
N ILE A 346 -6.80 -30.59 -6.35
CA ILE A 346 -6.15 -29.32 -5.96
C ILE A 346 -7.18 -28.19 -5.86
N LEU A 347 -8.08 -28.08 -6.82
CA LEU A 347 -9.01 -26.95 -6.91
C LEU A 347 -10.20 -27.06 -5.95
N SER A 348 -10.54 -28.27 -5.47
CA SER A 348 -11.69 -28.46 -4.57
C SER A 348 -11.51 -27.69 -3.26
N ASP A 349 -10.40 -27.86 -2.57
CA ASP A 349 -10.10 -27.14 -1.32
C ASP A 349 -9.95 -25.62 -1.57
N LEU A 350 -9.31 -25.25 -2.68
CA LEU A 350 -9.15 -23.86 -3.04
C LEU A 350 -10.51 -23.19 -3.31
N SER A 351 -11.47 -23.91 -3.94
CA SER A 351 -12.80 -23.39 -4.27
C SER A 351 -13.65 -23.05 -3.03
N LEU A 352 -13.33 -23.58 -1.87
CA LEU A 352 -13.99 -23.25 -0.61
C LEU A 352 -13.52 -21.92 -0.02
N LYS A 353 -12.41 -21.37 -0.51
CA LYS A 353 -11.85 -20.12 0.00
C LYS A 353 -12.54 -18.91 -0.62
N ARG A 354 -12.95 -17.97 0.24
CA ARG A 354 -13.48 -16.67 -0.16
C ARG A 354 -12.34 -15.75 -0.59
N SER A 355 -11.81 -15.99 -1.75
CA SER A 355 -10.70 -15.22 -2.33
C SER A 355 -10.82 -15.20 -3.86
N TYR A 356 -10.09 -14.27 -4.49
CA TYR A 356 -10.02 -14.19 -5.94
C TYR A 356 -9.70 -15.55 -6.60
N TYR A 357 -8.67 -16.25 -6.11
CA TYR A 357 -8.29 -17.54 -6.68
C TYR A 357 -9.25 -18.68 -6.31
N GLY A 358 -9.88 -18.62 -5.14
CA GLY A 358 -10.92 -19.55 -4.75
C GLY A 358 -12.14 -19.46 -5.67
N PHE A 359 -12.55 -18.24 -6.03
CA PHE A 359 -13.66 -18.04 -6.97
C PHE A 359 -13.30 -18.48 -8.38
N LEU A 360 -12.06 -18.27 -8.84
CA LEU A 360 -11.61 -18.82 -10.12
C LEU A 360 -11.56 -20.36 -10.12
N ALA A 361 -11.18 -20.98 -9.00
CA ALA A 361 -11.19 -22.43 -8.84
C ALA A 361 -12.60 -23.00 -8.91
N SER A 362 -13.58 -22.34 -8.25
CA SER A 362 -15.01 -22.71 -8.38
C SER A 362 -15.47 -22.69 -9.83
N HIS A 363 -15.06 -21.67 -10.61
CA HIS A 363 -15.41 -21.57 -12.02
C HIS A 363 -14.86 -22.74 -12.86
N ILE A 364 -13.59 -23.13 -12.68
CA ILE A 364 -13.00 -24.26 -13.40
C ILE A 364 -13.74 -25.56 -13.07
N LEU A 365 -14.16 -25.72 -11.82
CA LEU A 365 -14.91 -26.90 -11.35
C LEU A 365 -16.41 -26.87 -11.74
N GLY A 366 -16.88 -25.81 -12.40
CA GLY A 366 -18.30 -25.65 -12.70
C GLY A 366 -19.21 -25.43 -11.48
N LYS A 367 -18.63 -25.08 -10.33
CA LYS A 367 -19.33 -24.86 -9.06
C LYS A 367 -19.73 -23.41 -8.88
N GLN A 368 -20.77 -23.18 -8.08
CA GLN A 368 -21.03 -21.84 -7.54
C GLN A 368 -19.94 -21.45 -6.55
N ILE A 369 -19.75 -20.13 -6.37
CA ILE A 369 -18.79 -19.60 -5.38
C ILE A 369 -19.24 -19.97 -3.97
N SER A 370 -18.31 -20.39 -3.13
CA SER A 370 -18.57 -20.68 -1.71
C SER A 370 -18.27 -19.44 -0.87
N ILE A 371 -19.29 -18.93 -0.19
CA ILE A 371 -19.14 -17.84 0.79
C ILE A 371 -19.92 -18.24 2.05
N THR A 372 -19.19 -18.46 3.12
CA THR A 372 -19.76 -18.74 4.42
C THR A 372 -19.63 -17.47 5.29
N ASN A 373 -20.72 -17.11 5.96
CA ASN A 373 -20.70 -16.03 6.94
C ASN A 373 -20.69 -16.63 8.36
N ILE A 374 -19.63 -16.38 9.08
CA ILE A 374 -19.50 -16.78 10.48
C ILE A 374 -19.37 -15.50 11.31
N PRO A 375 -20.47 -15.00 11.90
CA PRO A 375 -20.43 -13.83 12.76
C PRO A 375 -19.49 -14.07 13.95
N TYR A 376 -18.76 -13.04 14.33
CA TYR A 376 -17.91 -13.13 15.52
C TYR A 376 -18.76 -13.33 16.75
N LYS A 377 -18.55 -14.45 17.47
CA LYS A 377 -19.20 -14.74 18.74
C LYS A 377 -18.54 -13.90 19.83
N THR A 378 -19.25 -12.91 20.32
CA THR A 378 -18.79 -12.07 21.43
C THR A 378 -18.93 -12.81 22.74
N ASP A 379 -17.87 -12.85 23.53
CA ASP A 379 -17.92 -13.24 24.93
C ASP A 379 -18.56 -12.08 25.73
N LEU A 380 -19.68 -12.33 26.39
CA LEU A 380 -20.45 -11.31 27.12
C LEU A 380 -19.63 -10.67 28.25
N ASN A 381 -18.82 -11.43 28.96
CA ASN A 381 -17.96 -10.91 30.03
C ASN A 381 -16.85 -10.02 29.46
N LYS A 382 -16.18 -10.48 28.41
CA LYS A 382 -15.18 -9.66 27.69
C LYS A 382 -15.80 -8.44 27.05
N LEU A 383 -17.02 -8.56 26.53
CA LEU A 383 -17.75 -7.42 25.95
C LEU A 383 -18.04 -6.35 27.01
N LYS A 384 -18.43 -6.75 28.24
CA LYS A 384 -18.62 -5.84 29.37
C LYS A 384 -17.30 -5.15 29.74
N GLN A 385 -16.21 -5.90 29.90
CA GLN A 385 -14.89 -5.34 30.16
C GLN A 385 -14.44 -4.36 29.08
N VAL A 386 -14.66 -4.71 27.80
CA VAL A 386 -14.34 -3.83 26.66
C VAL A 386 -15.19 -2.56 26.68
N LYS A 387 -16.48 -2.62 27.02
CA LYS A 387 -17.36 -1.44 27.15
C LYS A 387 -16.89 -0.50 28.26
N GLU A 388 -16.47 -1.05 29.40
CA GLU A 388 -15.96 -0.26 30.52
C GLU A 388 -14.57 0.34 30.24
N ASN A 389 -13.87 -0.15 29.24
CA ASN A 389 -12.56 0.38 28.88
C ASN A 389 -12.66 1.85 28.45
N PHE A 390 -11.89 2.70 29.11
CA PHE A 390 -11.88 4.15 28.87
C PHE A 390 -11.61 4.52 27.41
N VAL A 391 -10.78 3.74 26.71
CA VAL A 391 -10.48 3.94 25.29
C VAL A 391 -11.72 3.70 24.42
N VAL A 392 -12.51 2.68 24.75
CA VAL A 392 -13.75 2.36 24.02
C VAL A 392 -14.80 3.44 24.26
N LYS A 393 -14.92 3.92 25.50
CA LYS A 393 -15.79 5.06 25.85
C LYS A 393 -15.40 6.31 25.05
N ARG A 394 -14.09 6.57 24.88
CA ARG A 394 -13.59 7.67 24.02
C ARG A 394 -13.95 7.48 22.55
N LEU A 395 -13.78 6.29 22.00
CA LEU A 395 -14.15 6.00 20.62
C LEU A 395 -15.66 6.20 20.39
N TYR A 396 -16.49 5.78 21.35
CA TYR A 396 -17.93 5.98 21.31
C TYR A 396 -18.31 7.46 21.29
N GLU A 397 -17.77 8.25 22.21
CA GLU A 397 -18.02 9.69 22.27
C GLU A 397 -17.58 10.42 21.00
N LEU A 398 -16.41 10.08 20.44
CA LEU A 398 -15.99 10.63 19.15
C LEU A 398 -16.92 10.23 18.01
N TYR A 399 -17.46 9.01 18.03
CA TYR A 399 -18.40 8.53 17.03
C TYR A 399 -19.75 9.26 17.11
N VAL A 400 -20.36 9.35 18.31
CA VAL A 400 -21.64 10.03 18.57
C VAL A 400 -21.56 11.51 18.22
N LEU A 401 -20.46 12.17 18.55
CA LEU A 401 -20.19 13.57 18.17
C LEU A 401 -19.94 13.77 16.66
N GLY A 402 -20.07 12.73 15.84
CA GLY A 402 -19.83 12.81 14.39
C GLY A 402 -18.34 12.97 14.01
N ARG A 403 -17.43 12.88 14.99
CA ARG A 403 -15.97 13.08 14.83
C ARG A 403 -15.27 11.82 14.33
N LYS A 404 -15.83 11.23 13.26
CA LYS A 404 -15.41 9.93 12.70
C LYS A 404 -13.94 9.89 12.25
N ARG A 405 -13.36 11.04 11.88
CA ARG A 405 -11.94 11.13 11.52
C ARG A 405 -11.02 10.92 12.72
N GLU A 406 -11.35 11.53 13.83
CA GLU A 406 -10.62 11.42 15.09
C GLU A 406 -10.81 10.04 15.71
N ALA A 407 -12.03 9.51 15.72
CA ALA A 407 -12.31 8.14 16.15
C ALA A 407 -11.45 7.12 15.39
N ARG A 408 -11.32 7.28 14.08
CA ARG A 408 -10.48 6.41 13.24
C ARG A 408 -8.98 6.53 13.53
N LYS A 409 -8.48 7.75 13.82
CA LYS A 409 -7.08 7.94 14.22
C LYS A 409 -6.78 7.27 15.56
N GLU A 410 -7.71 7.41 16.52
CA GLU A 410 -7.63 6.73 17.81
C GLU A 410 -7.65 5.22 17.63
N LEU A 411 -8.59 4.67 16.84
CA LEU A 411 -8.67 3.24 16.55
C LEU A 411 -7.38 2.72 15.92
N ASN A 412 -6.84 3.40 14.91
CA ASN A 412 -5.59 3.00 14.25
C ASN A 412 -4.38 3.04 15.21
N PHE A 413 -4.39 3.94 16.18
CA PHE A 413 -3.35 4.02 17.19
C PHE A 413 -3.43 2.85 18.16
N ILE A 414 -4.61 2.63 18.75
CA ILE A 414 -4.78 1.59 19.78
C ILE A 414 -4.69 0.17 19.24
N SER A 415 -5.13 -0.05 18.01
CA SER A 415 -5.13 -1.39 17.39
C SER A 415 -3.72 -1.97 17.17
N LYS A 416 -2.68 -1.16 17.27
CA LYS A 416 -1.28 -1.62 17.27
C LYS A 416 -0.83 -2.19 18.61
N ASN A 417 -1.57 -1.88 19.70
CA ASN A 417 -1.16 -2.12 21.08
C ASN A 417 -2.20 -2.91 21.89
N ILE A 418 -3.20 -3.47 21.22
CA ILE A 418 -4.28 -4.26 21.83
C ILE A 418 -4.25 -5.67 21.25
N ASP A 419 -4.61 -6.67 22.05
CA ASP A 419 -4.70 -8.04 21.57
C ASP A 419 -5.87 -8.24 20.58
N SER A 420 -5.75 -9.28 19.75
CA SER A 420 -6.71 -9.56 18.68
C SER A 420 -8.12 -9.85 19.18
N ASN A 421 -8.27 -10.50 20.35
CA ASN A 421 -9.59 -10.84 20.90
C ASN A 421 -10.30 -9.57 21.37
N ALA A 422 -9.61 -8.69 22.11
CA ALA A 422 -10.15 -7.41 22.52
C ALA A 422 -10.55 -6.54 21.31
N LEU A 423 -9.71 -6.50 20.26
CA LEU A 423 -10.02 -5.76 19.04
C LEU A 423 -11.20 -6.36 18.27
N ASN A 424 -11.36 -7.67 18.25
CA ASN A 424 -12.54 -8.32 17.65
C ASN A 424 -13.82 -7.98 18.42
N ASN A 425 -13.82 -8.03 19.76
CA ASN A 425 -14.96 -7.61 20.59
C ASN A 425 -15.29 -6.12 20.35
N MET A 426 -14.29 -5.25 20.27
CA MET A 426 -14.49 -3.85 19.90
C MET A 426 -15.10 -3.70 18.51
N SER A 427 -14.67 -4.50 17.53
CA SER A 427 -15.18 -4.47 16.15
C SER A 427 -16.66 -4.88 16.09
N ALA A 428 -17.06 -5.85 16.91
CA ALA A 428 -18.47 -6.23 17.08
C ALA A 428 -19.29 -5.08 17.70
N LEU A 429 -18.75 -4.38 18.72
CA LEU A 429 -19.39 -3.18 19.26
C LEU A 429 -19.55 -2.07 18.21
N PHE A 430 -18.54 -1.82 17.39
CA PHE A 430 -18.63 -0.81 16.34
C PHE A 430 -19.74 -1.13 15.33
N LYS A 431 -19.92 -2.41 14.99
CA LYS A 431 -21.03 -2.87 14.17
C LYS A 431 -22.39 -2.53 14.83
N ASN A 432 -22.53 -2.82 16.13
CA ASN A 432 -23.75 -2.53 16.90
C ASN A 432 -24.03 -1.03 17.01
N TRP A 433 -23.00 -0.18 17.06
CA TRP A 433 -23.15 1.28 17.02
C TRP A 433 -23.51 1.82 15.63
N GLY A 434 -23.48 0.99 14.58
CA GLY A 434 -23.60 1.44 13.19
C GLY A 434 -22.33 2.08 12.64
N TRP A 435 -21.20 1.98 13.38
CA TRP A 435 -19.91 2.46 12.89
C TRP A 435 -19.21 1.41 12.03
N ASN A 436 -19.80 1.13 10.87
CA ASN A 436 -19.33 0.10 9.94
C ASN A 436 -17.85 0.24 9.56
N VAL A 437 -17.36 1.48 9.36
CA VAL A 437 -15.94 1.74 9.04
C VAL A 437 -15.02 1.26 10.17
N GLY A 438 -15.40 1.48 11.43
CA GLY A 438 -14.66 0.99 12.59
C GLY A 438 -14.57 -0.53 12.61
N SER A 439 -15.71 -1.21 12.39
CA SER A 439 -15.80 -2.67 12.32
C SER A 439 -14.93 -3.25 11.20
N ILE A 440 -14.99 -2.66 10.00
CA ILE A 440 -14.15 -3.07 8.86
C ILE A 440 -12.65 -2.97 9.20
N ILE A 441 -12.22 -1.88 9.83
CA ILE A 441 -10.82 -1.65 10.20
C ILE A 441 -10.37 -2.68 11.24
N GLY A 442 -11.13 -2.85 12.32
CA GLY A 442 -10.77 -3.73 13.42
C GLY A 442 -10.63 -5.18 12.97
N TYR A 443 -11.66 -5.76 12.36
CA TYR A 443 -11.57 -7.13 11.82
C TYR A 443 -10.50 -7.27 10.73
N GLY A 444 -10.23 -6.22 9.97
CA GLY A 444 -9.15 -6.22 8.98
C GLY A 444 -7.77 -6.36 9.60
N GLN A 445 -7.54 -5.80 10.78
CA GLN A 445 -6.25 -5.86 11.48
C GLN A 445 -6.03 -7.18 12.23
N THR A 446 -7.08 -7.77 12.78
CA THR A 446 -7.02 -9.07 13.44
C THR A 446 -7.01 -10.25 12.46
N LYS A 447 -7.21 -9.98 11.17
CA LYS A 447 -7.40 -11.00 10.12
C LYS A 447 -8.64 -11.90 10.36
N TYR A 448 -9.61 -11.47 11.17
CA TYR A 448 -10.88 -12.14 11.30
C TYR A 448 -11.73 -11.84 10.06
N PHE A 449 -11.74 -12.75 9.11
CA PHE A 449 -12.34 -12.53 7.79
C PHE A 449 -13.76 -13.10 7.64
N ASP A 450 -14.22 -13.90 8.59
CA ASP A 450 -15.42 -14.74 8.42
C ASP A 450 -16.74 -14.06 8.73
N ASP A 451 -16.76 -12.94 9.49
CA ASP A 451 -17.94 -12.08 9.60
C ASP A 451 -18.11 -11.22 8.33
N VAL A 452 -18.69 -11.84 7.30
CA VAL A 452 -18.82 -11.22 5.97
C VAL A 452 -19.66 -9.95 6.03
N TYR A 453 -20.79 -9.96 6.72
CA TYR A 453 -21.67 -8.78 6.82
C TYR A 453 -21.02 -7.61 7.56
N ALA A 454 -20.20 -7.88 8.57
CA ALA A 454 -19.48 -6.83 9.26
C ALA A 454 -18.35 -6.24 8.41
N ARG A 455 -17.73 -7.05 7.56
CA ARG A 455 -16.63 -6.63 6.68
C ARG A 455 -17.08 -6.01 5.36
N PHE A 456 -18.27 -6.37 4.90
CA PHE A 456 -18.85 -5.90 3.64
C PHE A 456 -20.25 -5.31 3.85
N PRO A 457 -20.40 -4.29 4.71
CA PRO A 457 -21.69 -3.63 4.90
C PRO A 457 -22.11 -2.94 3.60
N VAL A 458 -23.39 -3.05 3.25
CA VAL A 458 -23.97 -2.32 2.13
C VAL A 458 -24.23 -0.88 2.56
N MET A 459 -23.32 0.01 2.22
CA MET A 459 -23.39 1.42 2.60
C MET A 459 -23.83 2.29 1.41
N HIS A 460 -24.65 3.32 1.71
CA HIS A 460 -25.14 4.26 0.68
C HIS A 460 -25.91 3.59 -0.46
N GLU A 461 -26.58 2.49 -0.19
CA GLU A 461 -27.27 1.63 -1.15
C GLU A 461 -28.16 2.41 -2.11
N LYS A 462 -28.97 3.37 -1.60
CA LYS A 462 -29.84 4.23 -2.41
C LYS A 462 -29.07 4.88 -3.59
N TYR A 463 -27.90 5.45 -3.34
CA TYR A 463 -27.14 6.13 -4.39
C TYR A 463 -26.49 5.14 -5.37
N PHE A 464 -25.98 4.01 -4.85
CA PHE A 464 -25.44 2.98 -5.74
C PHE A 464 -26.52 2.36 -6.63
N SER A 465 -27.74 2.17 -6.12
CA SER A 465 -28.88 1.70 -6.91
C SER A 465 -29.32 2.74 -7.96
N GLU A 466 -29.37 4.04 -7.57
CA GLU A 466 -29.73 5.13 -8.49
C GLU A 466 -28.79 5.23 -9.70
N TYR A 467 -27.49 4.95 -9.51
CA TYR A 467 -26.48 5.11 -10.58
C TYR A 467 -25.98 3.78 -11.17
N SER A 468 -26.63 2.68 -10.87
CA SER A 468 -26.35 1.36 -11.45
C SER A 468 -27.40 0.98 -12.47
N LYS A 469 -26.98 0.38 -13.59
CA LYS A 469 -27.88 -0.11 -14.65
C LYS A 469 -28.35 -1.55 -14.40
N THR A 470 -27.57 -2.34 -13.66
CA THR A 470 -27.84 -3.75 -13.35
C THR A 470 -27.41 -4.09 -11.92
N ASN A 471 -27.91 -5.19 -11.35
CA ASN A 471 -27.47 -5.69 -10.05
C ASN A 471 -25.97 -5.99 -10.01
N LEU A 472 -25.42 -6.61 -11.06
CA LEU A 472 -23.99 -6.84 -11.19
C LEU A 472 -23.19 -5.54 -11.12
N GLN A 473 -23.65 -4.49 -11.78
CA GLN A 473 -22.98 -3.20 -11.76
C GLN A 473 -23.05 -2.55 -10.37
N LYS A 474 -24.17 -2.68 -9.66
CA LYS A 474 -24.30 -2.23 -8.26
C LYS A 474 -23.27 -2.90 -7.36
N SER A 475 -23.17 -4.23 -7.45
CA SER A 475 -22.19 -5.02 -6.68
C SER A 475 -20.74 -4.58 -6.97
N LEU A 476 -20.43 -4.31 -8.23
CA LEU A 476 -19.13 -3.85 -8.68
C LEU A 476 -18.78 -2.44 -8.17
N LEU A 477 -19.70 -1.50 -8.24
CA LEU A 477 -19.49 -0.14 -7.75
C LEU A 477 -19.30 -0.11 -6.23
N LEU A 478 -20.02 -0.97 -5.49
CA LEU A 478 -19.79 -1.21 -4.06
C LEU A 478 -18.38 -1.80 -3.82
N GLY A 479 -17.96 -2.76 -4.63
CA GLY A 479 -16.60 -3.35 -4.59
C GLY A 479 -15.51 -2.31 -4.81
N ILE A 480 -15.68 -1.42 -5.80
CA ILE A 480 -14.79 -0.28 -6.04
C ILE A 480 -14.74 0.64 -4.80
N ALA A 481 -15.88 1.14 -4.32
CA ALA A 481 -15.92 2.05 -3.18
C ALA A 481 -15.31 1.43 -1.91
N ARG A 482 -15.54 0.12 -1.70
CA ARG A 482 -14.95 -0.67 -0.61
C ARG A 482 -13.43 -0.70 -0.72
N LYS A 483 -12.89 -0.88 -1.93
CA LYS A 483 -11.44 -0.94 -2.17
C LYS A 483 -10.80 0.45 -2.11
N GLU A 484 -11.47 1.47 -2.62
CA GLU A 484 -10.95 2.83 -2.69
C GLU A 484 -10.81 3.51 -1.33
N SER A 485 -11.86 3.47 -0.52
CA SER A 485 -11.91 4.28 0.70
C SER A 485 -12.54 3.59 1.90
N ILE A 486 -12.99 2.32 1.78
CA ILE A 486 -13.90 1.70 2.75
C ILE A 486 -15.11 2.61 3.08
N PHE A 487 -15.65 3.25 2.04
CA PHE A 487 -16.78 4.21 2.11
C PHE A 487 -16.52 5.48 2.95
N ILE A 488 -15.26 5.86 3.15
CA ILE A 488 -14.94 7.07 3.91
C ILE A 488 -15.23 8.31 3.07
N GLN A 489 -16.24 9.07 3.49
CA GLN A 489 -16.71 10.28 2.81
C GLN A 489 -15.62 11.34 2.61
N TYR A 490 -14.79 11.57 3.61
CA TYR A 490 -13.73 12.59 3.59
C TYR A 490 -12.33 11.98 3.33
N ALA A 491 -12.28 10.85 2.64
CA ALA A 491 -11.00 10.25 2.26
C ALA A 491 -10.25 11.16 1.27
N LYS A 492 -8.93 11.25 1.46
CA LYS A 492 -8.02 11.93 0.53
C LYS A 492 -6.75 11.10 0.43
N SER A 493 -6.38 10.72 -0.81
CA SER A 493 -5.13 10.02 -1.07
C SER A 493 -3.94 10.99 -1.13
N SER A 494 -2.71 10.46 -1.07
CA SER A 494 -1.47 11.23 -1.31
C SER A 494 -1.43 11.84 -2.70
N ALA A 495 -2.00 11.17 -3.70
CA ALA A 495 -2.12 11.65 -5.08
C ALA A 495 -3.23 12.71 -5.27
N GLY A 496 -4.06 12.96 -4.25
CA GLY A 496 -5.13 13.96 -4.28
C GLY A 496 -6.49 13.45 -4.74
N ALA A 497 -6.72 12.14 -4.79
CA ALA A 497 -8.04 11.56 -5.01
C ALA A 497 -8.94 11.78 -3.80
N LEU A 498 -10.25 12.01 -4.02
CA LEU A 498 -11.18 12.48 -2.98
C LEU A 498 -12.45 11.63 -2.88
N GLY A 499 -12.92 11.44 -1.64
CA GLY A 499 -14.24 10.90 -1.30
C GLY A 499 -14.35 9.38 -1.40
N ILE A 500 -15.59 8.89 -1.38
CA ILE A 500 -15.94 7.46 -1.28
C ILE A 500 -15.32 6.63 -2.41
N MET A 501 -15.41 7.12 -3.64
CA MET A 501 -14.89 6.44 -4.83
C MET A 501 -13.52 6.97 -5.28
N GLN A 502 -12.84 7.77 -4.47
CA GLN A 502 -11.48 8.31 -4.71
C GLN A 502 -11.32 8.96 -6.10
N ILE A 503 -12.15 9.96 -6.37
CA ILE A 503 -12.16 10.63 -7.66
C ILE A 503 -11.07 11.71 -7.73
N MET A 504 -10.25 11.66 -8.77
CA MET A 504 -9.32 12.74 -9.08
C MET A 504 -10.07 14.00 -9.53
N PRO A 505 -9.70 15.21 -9.08
CA PRO A 505 -10.37 16.44 -9.48
C PRO A 505 -10.46 16.65 -11.00
N LYS A 506 -9.42 16.24 -11.75
CA LYS A 506 -9.44 16.28 -13.23
C LYS A 506 -10.51 15.35 -13.81
N THR A 507 -10.69 14.15 -13.26
CA THR A 507 -11.72 13.21 -13.67
C THR A 507 -13.11 13.76 -13.37
N ALA A 508 -13.30 14.35 -12.18
CA ALA A 508 -14.56 14.99 -11.83
C ALA A 508 -14.94 16.11 -12.81
N TYR A 509 -13.99 17.01 -13.10
CA TYR A 509 -14.20 18.07 -14.08
C TYR A 509 -14.62 17.52 -15.44
N TRP A 510 -13.94 16.47 -15.91
CA TRP A 510 -14.24 15.82 -17.20
C TRP A 510 -15.66 15.21 -17.22
N VAL A 511 -16.11 14.55 -16.13
CA VAL A 511 -17.47 14.00 -16.02
C VAL A 511 -18.50 15.11 -16.03
N LEU A 512 -18.32 16.15 -15.20
CA LEU A 512 -19.27 17.25 -15.06
C LEU A 512 -19.45 18.04 -16.36
N LYS A 513 -18.37 18.23 -17.14
CA LYS A 513 -18.46 18.83 -18.47
C LYS A 513 -19.33 18.00 -19.41
N ARG A 514 -19.22 16.67 -19.39
CA ARG A 514 -19.99 15.76 -20.25
C ARG A 514 -21.46 15.65 -19.85
N THR A 515 -21.74 15.77 -18.58
CA THR A 515 -23.11 15.70 -18.04
C THR A 515 -23.79 17.06 -17.99
N LYS A 516 -23.15 18.11 -18.54
CA LYS A 516 -23.64 19.51 -18.51
C LYS A 516 -23.96 20.01 -17.09
N SER A 517 -23.33 19.41 -16.08
CA SER A 517 -23.53 19.77 -14.67
C SER A 517 -22.72 21.03 -14.31
N LYS A 518 -23.24 21.85 -13.37
CA LYS A 518 -22.56 23.08 -12.92
C LYS A 518 -21.14 22.79 -12.41
N LYS A 519 -20.20 23.72 -12.63
CA LYS A 519 -18.83 23.67 -12.05
C LYS A 519 -18.91 23.59 -10.53
N VAL A 520 -18.12 22.73 -9.93
CA VAL A 520 -18.15 22.46 -8.50
C VAL A 520 -16.77 22.61 -7.87
N SER A 521 -16.75 23.16 -6.66
CA SER A 521 -15.55 23.26 -5.82
C SER A 521 -15.04 21.87 -5.39
N LYS A 522 -13.78 21.76 -4.94
CA LYS A 522 -13.24 20.50 -4.41
C LYS A 522 -14.08 19.90 -3.29
N ASN A 523 -14.78 20.75 -2.50
CA ASN A 523 -15.64 20.30 -1.39
C ASN A 523 -16.84 19.48 -1.88
N TYR A 524 -17.27 19.67 -3.11
CA TYR A 524 -18.36 18.90 -3.71
C TYR A 524 -18.02 17.41 -3.88
N LEU A 525 -16.75 17.07 -4.07
CA LEU A 525 -16.31 15.68 -4.12
C LEU A 525 -16.40 14.94 -2.77
N TYR A 526 -16.67 15.66 -1.69
CA TYR A 526 -17.01 15.05 -0.39
C TYR A 526 -18.52 14.88 -0.18
N ASN A 527 -19.37 15.38 -1.10
CA ASN A 527 -20.79 15.05 -1.09
C ASN A 527 -20.97 13.60 -1.56
N LYS A 528 -21.65 12.78 -0.75
CA LYS A 528 -21.79 11.33 -0.98
C LYS A 528 -22.47 11.04 -2.31
N LYS A 529 -23.64 11.66 -2.56
CA LYS A 529 -24.44 11.46 -3.78
C LYS A 529 -23.59 11.80 -5.02
N MET A 530 -22.95 12.94 -4.99
CA MET A 530 -22.17 13.45 -6.12
C MET A 530 -20.89 12.65 -6.38
N ASN A 531 -20.19 12.23 -5.33
CA ASN A 531 -19.00 11.41 -5.47
C ASN A 531 -19.32 10.05 -6.08
N ILE A 532 -20.43 9.42 -5.64
CA ILE A 532 -20.91 8.14 -6.16
C ILE A 532 -21.39 8.34 -7.61
N PHE A 533 -22.15 9.39 -7.92
CA PHE A 533 -22.56 9.72 -9.29
C PHE A 533 -21.37 9.83 -10.24
N ILE A 534 -20.39 10.66 -9.90
CA ILE A 534 -19.21 10.89 -10.75
C ILE A 534 -18.42 9.59 -10.95
N GLY A 535 -18.20 8.82 -9.86
CA GLY A 535 -17.46 7.57 -9.91
C GLY A 535 -18.17 6.51 -10.76
N SER A 536 -19.49 6.38 -10.59
CA SER A 536 -20.32 5.46 -11.37
C SER A 536 -20.35 5.85 -12.85
N TYR A 537 -20.54 7.13 -13.16
CA TYR A 537 -20.52 7.63 -14.53
C TYR A 537 -19.17 7.34 -15.21
N TYR A 538 -18.06 7.64 -14.50
CA TYR A 538 -16.73 7.38 -15.04
C TYR A 538 -16.47 5.90 -15.28
N PHE A 539 -16.86 5.04 -14.35
CA PHE A 539 -16.76 3.60 -14.54
C PHE A 539 -17.58 3.12 -15.75
N ASN A 540 -18.82 3.60 -15.89
CA ASN A 540 -19.69 3.27 -17.02
C ASN A 540 -19.10 3.69 -18.36
N TYR A 541 -18.48 4.87 -18.40
CA TYR A 541 -17.75 5.32 -19.58
C TYR A 541 -16.58 4.39 -19.91
N LEU A 542 -15.79 3.98 -18.92
CA LEU A 542 -14.68 3.04 -19.13
C LEU A 542 -15.20 1.70 -19.66
N PHE A 543 -16.28 1.20 -19.10
CA PHE A 543 -16.90 -0.06 -19.52
C PHE A 543 -17.47 0.03 -20.95
N SER A 544 -18.12 1.13 -21.32
CA SER A 544 -18.63 1.32 -22.68
C SER A 544 -17.52 1.28 -23.74
N LYS A 545 -16.30 1.72 -23.38
CA LYS A 545 -15.13 1.72 -24.26
C LYS A 545 -14.34 0.42 -24.27
N ARG A 546 -14.38 -0.35 -23.18
CA ARG A 546 -13.56 -1.55 -23.02
C ARG A 546 -14.34 -2.86 -23.27
N LYS A 547 -15.63 -2.86 -22.96
CA LYS A 547 -16.50 -4.04 -22.99
C LYS A 547 -15.97 -5.21 -22.13
N SER A 548 -15.10 -4.90 -21.16
CA SER A 548 -14.48 -5.80 -20.20
C SER A 548 -14.50 -5.17 -18.82
N TYR A 549 -15.03 -5.89 -17.83
CA TYR A 549 -14.98 -5.45 -16.43
C TYR A 549 -13.54 -5.37 -15.91
N VAL A 550 -12.74 -6.38 -16.22
CA VAL A 550 -11.33 -6.44 -15.82
C VAL A 550 -10.53 -5.23 -16.32
N GLU A 551 -10.63 -4.93 -17.62
CA GLU A 551 -9.94 -3.78 -18.22
C GLU A 551 -10.49 -2.44 -17.70
N SER A 552 -11.78 -2.38 -17.40
CA SER A 552 -12.43 -1.18 -16.86
C SER A 552 -11.99 -0.91 -15.42
N ILE A 553 -11.93 -1.95 -14.58
CA ILE A 553 -11.40 -1.86 -13.21
C ILE A 553 -9.92 -1.42 -13.24
N ALA A 554 -9.10 -2.04 -14.09
CA ALA A 554 -7.70 -1.65 -14.26
C ALA A 554 -7.56 -0.19 -14.74
N SER A 555 -8.43 0.24 -15.67
CA SER A 555 -8.45 1.61 -16.21
C SER A 555 -8.87 2.64 -15.16
N TYR A 556 -9.76 2.27 -14.26
CA TYR A 556 -10.19 3.13 -13.16
C TYR A 556 -9.01 3.49 -12.24
N ASN A 557 -8.16 2.52 -11.92
CA ASN A 557 -7.00 2.70 -11.04
C ASN A 557 -5.77 3.30 -11.76
N ALA A 558 -5.37 2.72 -12.92
CA ALA A 558 -4.12 3.07 -13.60
C ALA A 558 -4.28 4.06 -14.77
N GLY A 559 -5.50 4.41 -15.10
CA GLY A 559 -5.85 5.24 -16.26
C GLY A 559 -5.96 4.44 -17.57
N PRO A 560 -6.89 4.85 -18.46
CA PRO A 560 -7.21 4.12 -19.69
C PRO A 560 -6.05 4.02 -20.69
N SER A 561 -5.13 4.98 -20.70
CA SER A 561 -3.97 4.97 -21.59
C SER A 561 -2.96 3.88 -21.23
N SER A 562 -2.73 3.65 -19.93
CA SER A 562 -1.85 2.58 -19.44
C SER A 562 -2.41 1.21 -19.82
N VAL A 563 -3.70 0.99 -19.55
CA VAL A 563 -4.36 -0.29 -19.84
C VAL A 563 -4.38 -0.59 -21.34
N ARG A 564 -4.61 0.43 -22.19
CA ARG A 564 -4.54 0.26 -23.66
C ARG A 564 -3.16 -0.22 -24.10
N LYS A 565 -2.09 0.34 -23.56
CA LYS A 565 -0.72 -0.11 -23.86
C LYS A 565 -0.50 -1.55 -23.42
N TRP A 566 -0.92 -1.92 -22.21
CA TRP A 566 -0.73 -3.26 -21.68
C TRP A 566 -1.52 -4.31 -22.48
N ARG A 567 -2.76 -4.00 -22.85
CA ARG A 567 -3.63 -4.92 -23.60
C ARG A 567 -3.16 -5.12 -25.04
N LYS A 568 -2.59 -4.07 -25.66
CA LYS A 568 -1.99 -4.19 -27.00
C LYS A 568 -0.80 -5.18 -26.99
N LEU A 569 -0.04 -5.22 -25.92
CA LEU A 569 1.12 -6.09 -25.75
C LEU A 569 0.73 -7.54 -25.42
N ASN A 570 -0.44 -7.75 -24.81
CA ASN A 570 -0.88 -9.05 -24.34
C ASN A 570 -2.38 -9.23 -24.54
N LYS A 571 -2.75 -10.19 -25.41
CA LYS A 571 -4.14 -10.58 -25.71
C LYS A 571 -4.60 -11.84 -24.96
N ALA A 572 -3.85 -12.31 -23.95
CA ALA A 572 -4.18 -13.50 -23.17
C ALA A 572 -5.57 -13.41 -22.50
N PRO A 573 -6.16 -14.54 -22.08
CA PRO A 573 -7.35 -14.57 -21.25
C PRO A 573 -7.20 -13.66 -20.03
N GLU A 574 -8.30 -13.12 -19.51
CA GLU A 574 -8.25 -12.04 -18.51
C GLU A 574 -7.62 -12.47 -17.19
N ASP A 575 -7.79 -13.70 -16.76
CA ASP A 575 -7.13 -14.22 -15.56
C ASP A 575 -5.60 -14.23 -15.69
N SER A 576 -5.09 -14.68 -16.86
CA SER A 576 -3.66 -14.57 -17.19
C SER A 576 -3.24 -13.12 -17.32
N TRP A 577 -4.00 -12.30 -18.05
CA TRP A 577 -3.67 -10.89 -18.28
C TRP A 577 -3.54 -10.10 -16.97
N ILE A 578 -4.36 -10.38 -15.96
CA ILE A 578 -4.28 -9.76 -14.64
C ILE A 578 -2.90 -10.01 -14.00
N GLU A 579 -2.32 -11.22 -14.16
CA GLU A 579 -1.00 -11.53 -13.61
C GLU A 579 0.12 -10.67 -14.22
N PHE A 580 -0.09 -10.17 -15.43
CA PHE A 580 0.90 -9.38 -16.19
C PHE A 580 0.64 -7.88 -16.21
N ILE A 581 -0.33 -7.38 -15.47
CA ILE A 581 -0.46 -5.95 -15.23
C ILE A 581 0.86 -5.45 -14.61
N PRO A 582 1.59 -4.52 -15.28
CA PRO A 582 2.94 -4.14 -14.82
C PRO A 582 2.97 -3.49 -13.44
N TYR A 583 1.92 -2.73 -13.10
CA TYR A 583 1.82 -2.08 -11.81
C TYR A 583 1.28 -3.04 -10.75
N ARG A 584 2.15 -3.39 -9.78
CA ARG A 584 1.80 -4.30 -8.68
C ARG A 584 0.54 -3.83 -7.92
N GLU A 585 0.40 -2.52 -7.72
CA GLU A 585 -0.76 -1.93 -7.08
C GLU A 585 -2.03 -2.22 -7.89
N THR A 586 -2.03 -1.92 -9.18
CA THR A 586 -3.19 -2.14 -10.07
C THR A 586 -3.54 -3.62 -10.19
N ARG A 587 -2.54 -4.51 -10.25
CA ARG A 587 -2.76 -5.97 -10.26
C ARG A 587 -3.51 -6.43 -9.02
N LYS A 588 -3.06 -5.99 -7.83
CA LYS A 588 -3.74 -6.27 -6.56
C LYS A 588 -5.13 -5.62 -6.48
N TYR A 589 -5.25 -4.40 -7.00
CA TYR A 589 -6.50 -3.67 -7.05
C TYR A 589 -7.57 -4.42 -7.83
N VAL A 590 -7.25 -4.86 -9.04
CA VAL A 590 -8.17 -5.61 -9.92
C VAL A 590 -8.67 -6.88 -9.23
N LYS A 591 -7.76 -7.69 -8.68
CA LYS A 591 -8.12 -8.93 -7.97
C LYS A 591 -9.07 -8.66 -6.80
N LEU A 592 -8.78 -7.66 -5.98
CA LEU A 592 -9.61 -7.32 -4.82
C LEU A 592 -10.96 -6.74 -5.21
N VAL A 593 -11.05 -5.93 -6.27
CA VAL A 593 -12.35 -5.39 -6.73
C VAL A 593 -13.22 -6.52 -7.27
N LEU A 594 -12.66 -7.46 -8.05
CA LEU A 594 -13.37 -8.63 -8.54
C LEU A 594 -13.88 -9.51 -7.39
N GLU A 595 -13.01 -9.80 -6.41
CA GLU A 595 -13.37 -10.52 -5.20
C GLU A 595 -14.51 -9.82 -4.44
N TYR A 596 -14.37 -8.52 -4.18
CA TYR A 596 -15.38 -7.74 -3.47
C TYR A 596 -16.71 -7.64 -4.23
N THR A 597 -16.66 -7.60 -5.56
CA THR A 597 -17.87 -7.63 -6.40
C THR A 597 -18.66 -8.91 -6.18
N LEU A 598 -18.00 -10.07 -6.20
CA LEU A 598 -18.64 -11.37 -5.97
C LEU A 598 -19.20 -11.48 -4.55
N VAL A 599 -18.49 -10.95 -3.55
CA VAL A 599 -18.97 -10.91 -2.17
C VAL A 599 -20.20 -10.01 -2.03
N TYR A 600 -20.19 -8.80 -2.63
CA TYR A 600 -21.36 -7.92 -2.59
C TYR A 600 -22.54 -8.50 -3.38
N ASP A 601 -22.27 -9.18 -4.48
CA ASP A 601 -23.33 -9.85 -5.23
C ASP A 601 -23.99 -10.96 -4.41
N TRP A 602 -23.19 -11.77 -3.72
CA TRP A 602 -23.69 -12.78 -2.80
C TRP A 602 -24.54 -12.16 -1.66
N ILE A 603 -24.12 -11.01 -1.10
CA ILE A 603 -24.87 -10.32 -0.04
C ILE A 603 -26.23 -9.80 -0.55
N LEU A 604 -26.25 -9.23 -1.76
CA LEU A 604 -27.44 -8.59 -2.33
C LEU A 604 -28.42 -9.58 -2.94
N ASN A 605 -27.94 -10.65 -3.59
CA ASN A 605 -28.74 -11.51 -4.45
C ASN A 605 -28.86 -12.97 -3.96
N LYS A 606 -28.46 -13.27 -2.74
CA LYS A 606 -28.46 -14.57 -2.01
C LYS A 606 -28.74 -15.88 -2.80
N LYS A 607 -29.76 -15.92 -3.67
CA LYS A 607 -30.19 -17.11 -4.44
C LYS A 607 -29.71 -17.13 -5.88
N ASN A 608 -29.39 -15.96 -6.47
CA ASN A 608 -29.02 -15.81 -7.89
C ASN A 608 -27.67 -15.08 -8.01
N THR A 609 -26.62 -15.66 -7.41
CA THR A 609 -25.27 -15.12 -7.54
C THR A 609 -24.77 -15.20 -8.98
N ILE A 610 -24.11 -14.15 -9.42
CA ILE A 610 -23.46 -14.11 -10.73
C ILE A 610 -22.39 -15.19 -10.84
N ARG A 611 -22.25 -15.74 -12.04
CA ARG A 611 -21.12 -16.63 -12.35
C ARG A 611 -19.85 -15.82 -12.54
N VAL A 612 -18.71 -16.36 -12.13
CA VAL A 612 -17.38 -15.72 -12.31
C VAL A 612 -17.13 -15.34 -13.77
N SER A 613 -17.62 -16.16 -14.72
CA SER A 613 -17.49 -15.88 -16.17
C SER A 613 -18.21 -14.62 -16.66
N GLN A 614 -19.17 -14.11 -15.91
CA GLN A 614 -19.81 -12.83 -16.24
C GLN A 614 -18.93 -11.61 -15.93
N LEU A 615 -17.94 -11.78 -15.04
CA LEU A 615 -16.98 -10.73 -14.65
C LEU A 615 -15.63 -10.88 -15.34
N ILE A 616 -15.20 -12.12 -15.57
CA ILE A 616 -13.83 -12.43 -16.02
C ILE A 616 -13.92 -13.41 -17.19
N ASN A 617 -13.39 -13.03 -18.34
CA ASN A 617 -13.30 -13.93 -19.48
C ASN A 617 -12.08 -14.86 -19.34
N ILE A 618 -12.36 -16.10 -18.89
CA ILE A 618 -11.31 -17.11 -18.61
C ILE A 618 -11.07 -18.04 -19.80
N ASN A 619 -12.01 -18.14 -20.75
CA ASN A 619 -12.08 -19.18 -21.77
C ASN A 619 -11.72 -18.75 -23.20
N LYS A 620 -10.98 -17.70 -23.39
CA LYS A 620 -10.43 -17.34 -24.71
C LYS A 620 -9.10 -17.98 -24.95
#